data_c917d368054a49dcd115fcd81721c30a
#
_entry.id   c917d368054a49dcd115fcd81721c30a
#
_cell.length_a   1.000
_cell.length_b   1.000
_cell.length_c   1.000
_cell.angle_alpha   90.00
_cell.angle_beta   90.00
_cell.angle_gamma   90.00
#
_symmetry.space_group_name_H-M   'P 1'
#
loop_
_entity.id
_entity.type
_entity.pdbx_description
1 polymer ?
#
loop_
_entity_poly.entity_id
_entity_poly.type
_entity_poly.pdbx_seq_one_letter_code
_entity_poly.pdbx_strand_id
1 'polypeptide(L)'
;MLVIDEAAAIPLPHVRALLGPYLVFMASTVSGYEGTGRALSLKLIQQLRSGSATAAAAAAGGGVAVGGGAGGVSEGRSLREATLEEPIRYAAGDPVEAWLNALLCLDAATALPPVGSCPHPSECELYHVDRDALFSYHSASEAFLQRVIALCVASHYKNSPNDLQLMSDAPSHQLFVLLGPVDVNAAKLPDVLAVVQLAHEVN
;
A
#
# COMPACT_ATOMS: atom_id res chain seq x y z
N MET A 1 -22.09 -16.20 -14.88
CA MET A 1 -21.13 -16.07 -13.76
C MET A 1 -19.75 -15.89 -14.34
N LEU A 2 -18.97 -14.92 -13.86
CA LEU A 2 -17.58 -14.66 -14.25
C LEU A 2 -16.71 -14.71 -12.99
N VAL A 3 -15.53 -15.31 -13.11
CA VAL A 3 -14.51 -15.31 -12.05
C VAL A 3 -13.28 -14.63 -12.61
N ILE A 4 -12.77 -13.63 -11.87
CA ILE A 4 -11.55 -12.88 -12.22
C ILE A 4 -10.57 -13.12 -11.07
N ASP A 5 -9.60 -13.97 -11.30
CA ASP A 5 -8.52 -14.23 -10.36
C ASP A 5 -7.41 -13.20 -10.57
N GLU A 6 -6.69 -12.86 -9.49
CA GLU A 6 -5.67 -11.81 -9.48
C GLU A 6 -6.13 -10.50 -10.16
N ALA A 7 -7.36 -10.09 -9.87
CA ALA A 7 -8.02 -8.94 -10.52
C ALA A 7 -7.19 -7.65 -10.43
N ALA A 8 -6.35 -7.54 -9.43
CA ALA A 8 -5.46 -6.41 -9.23
C ALA A 8 -4.27 -6.35 -10.20
N ALA A 9 -3.89 -7.47 -10.79
CA ALA A 9 -2.85 -7.53 -11.80
C ALA A 9 -3.36 -7.11 -13.19
N ILE A 10 -4.69 -7.06 -13.38
CA ILE A 10 -5.32 -6.67 -14.65
C ILE A 10 -5.55 -5.15 -14.67
N PRO A 11 -5.20 -4.44 -15.76
CA PRO A 11 -5.46 -3.01 -15.87
C PRO A 11 -6.93 -2.67 -15.66
N LEU A 12 -7.20 -1.65 -14.85
CA LEU A 12 -8.56 -1.24 -14.43
C LEU A 12 -9.57 -1.08 -15.57
N PRO A 13 -9.25 -0.52 -16.75
CA PRO A 13 -10.19 -0.43 -17.87
C PRO A 13 -10.70 -1.81 -18.33
N HIS A 14 -9.84 -2.82 -18.33
CA HIS A 14 -10.22 -4.18 -18.74
C HIS A 14 -11.10 -4.84 -17.69
N VAL A 15 -10.78 -4.71 -16.40
CA VAL A 15 -11.64 -5.22 -15.33
C VAL A 15 -13.03 -4.59 -15.41
N ARG A 16 -13.11 -3.28 -15.64
CA ARG A 16 -14.40 -2.59 -15.83
C ARG A 16 -15.19 -3.10 -17.01
N ALA A 17 -14.53 -3.37 -18.13
CA ALA A 17 -15.19 -3.90 -19.33
C ALA A 17 -15.76 -5.31 -19.11
N LEU A 18 -15.22 -6.06 -18.15
CA LEU A 18 -15.68 -7.38 -17.77
C LEU A 18 -16.89 -7.35 -16.82
N LEU A 19 -17.22 -6.19 -16.25
CA LEU A 19 -18.35 -6.05 -15.33
C LEU A 19 -19.67 -5.91 -16.12
N GLY A 20 -20.34 -7.03 -16.37
CA GLY A 20 -21.63 -7.10 -17.05
C GLY A 20 -22.81 -7.40 -16.10
N PRO A 21 -24.06 -7.53 -16.58
CA PRO A 21 -25.27 -7.79 -15.78
C PRO A 21 -25.37 -9.25 -15.28
N TYR A 22 -24.27 -9.77 -14.78
CA TYR A 22 -24.13 -11.13 -14.27
C TYR A 22 -23.31 -11.13 -12.99
N LEU A 23 -23.32 -12.24 -12.26
CA LEU A 23 -22.56 -12.42 -11.03
C LEU A 23 -21.05 -12.46 -11.37
N VAL A 24 -20.26 -11.63 -10.71
CA VAL A 24 -18.82 -11.55 -10.85
C VAL A 24 -18.17 -11.80 -9.50
N PHE A 25 -17.25 -12.76 -9.46
CA PHE A 25 -16.32 -12.96 -8.36
C PHE A 25 -14.96 -12.41 -8.75
N MET A 26 -14.39 -11.57 -7.92
CA MET A 26 -13.05 -11.06 -8.08
C MET A 26 -12.21 -11.46 -6.88
N ALA A 27 -11.07 -12.08 -7.12
CA ALA A 27 -10.07 -12.38 -6.10
C ALA A 27 -8.85 -11.48 -6.32
N SER A 28 -8.27 -11.01 -5.25
CA SER A 28 -7.03 -10.23 -5.29
C SER A 28 -6.32 -10.26 -3.95
N THR A 29 -5.01 -10.29 -3.97
CA THR A 29 -4.18 -10.15 -2.79
C THR A 29 -4.20 -8.68 -2.32
N VAL A 30 -4.50 -8.45 -1.05
CA VAL A 30 -4.55 -7.11 -0.46
C VAL A 30 -3.19 -6.69 0.08
N SER A 31 -2.45 -7.63 0.66
CA SER A 31 -1.11 -7.45 1.22
C SER A 31 -0.15 -8.45 0.62
N GLY A 32 1.03 -8.00 0.25
CA GLY A 32 2.06 -8.85 -0.33
C GLY A 32 3.03 -8.04 -1.20
N TYR A 33 4.14 -8.65 -1.60
CA TYR A 33 5.19 -8.03 -2.40
C TYR A 33 4.73 -7.64 -3.82
N GLU A 34 3.65 -8.21 -4.30
CA GLU A 34 3.11 -7.92 -5.64
C GLU A 34 2.38 -6.58 -5.74
N GLY A 35 2.23 -5.85 -4.65
CA GLY A 35 1.83 -4.43 -4.48
C GLY A 35 0.93 -3.73 -5.51
N THR A 36 0.76 -4.34 -6.69
CA THR A 36 -0.08 -3.84 -7.79
C THR A 36 -1.56 -3.82 -7.44
N GLY A 37 -1.97 -4.66 -6.47
CA GLY A 37 -3.35 -4.80 -6.05
C GLY A 37 -3.92 -3.61 -5.28
N ARG A 38 -3.08 -2.90 -4.53
CA ARG A 38 -3.59 -1.91 -3.57
C ARG A 38 -4.20 -0.68 -4.23
N ALA A 39 -3.54 -0.12 -5.23
CA ALA A 39 -4.05 1.07 -5.90
C ALA A 39 -5.27 0.77 -6.78
N LEU A 40 -5.28 -0.39 -7.44
CA LEU A 40 -6.36 -0.81 -8.32
C LEU A 40 -7.59 -1.24 -7.52
N SER A 41 -7.39 -2.08 -6.50
CA SER A 41 -8.47 -2.58 -5.66
C SER A 41 -9.13 -1.42 -4.90
N LEU A 42 -8.39 -0.48 -4.35
CA LEU A 42 -8.95 0.67 -3.65
C LEU A 42 -9.80 1.55 -4.57
N LYS A 43 -9.33 1.90 -5.76
CA LYS A 43 -10.12 2.72 -6.71
C LYS A 43 -11.34 2.00 -7.25
N LEU A 44 -11.21 0.72 -7.62
CA LEU A 44 -12.34 -0.07 -8.12
C LEU A 44 -13.36 -0.34 -7.01
N ILE A 45 -12.91 -0.77 -5.84
CA ILE A 45 -13.76 -1.05 -4.68
C ILE A 45 -14.46 0.23 -4.22
N GLN A 46 -13.77 1.38 -4.13
CA GLN A 46 -14.39 2.65 -3.78
C GLN A 46 -15.50 3.05 -4.78
N GLN A 47 -15.27 2.84 -6.06
CA GLN A 47 -16.30 3.11 -7.08
C GLN A 47 -17.47 2.16 -7.01
N LEU A 48 -17.23 0.88 -6.75
CA LEU A 48 -18.29 -0.10 -6.56
C LEU A 48 -19.08 0.16 -5.27
N ARG A 49 -18.41 0.56 -4.19
CA ARG A 49 -19.06 0.96 -2.93
C ARG A 49 -19.94 2.20 -3.13
N SER A 50 -19.43 3.23 -3.79
CA SER A 50 -20.19 4.46 -4.05
C SER A 50 -21.41 4.19 -4.95
N GLY A 51 -21.25 3.35 -5.96
CA GLY A 51 -22.32 2.94 -6.85
C GLY A 51 -23.38 2.08 -6.16
N SER A 52 -22.99 1.17 -5.26
CA SER A 52 -23.92 0.37 -4.48
C SER A 52 -24.67 1.20 -3.43
N ALA A 53 -24.03 2.19 -2.83
CA ALA A 53 -24.66 3.10 -1.87
C ALA A 53 -25.72 3.99 -2.54
N THR A 54 -25.46 4.48 -3.75
CA THR A 54 -26.44 5.25 -4.52
C THR A 54 -27.63 4.38 -4.97
N ALA A 55 -27.39 3.16 -5.38
CA ALA A 55 -28.44 2.20 -5.74
C ALA A 55 -29.31 1.81 -4.53
N ALA A 56 -28.71 1.60 -3.36
CA ALA A 56 -29.41 1.33 -2.11
C ALA A 56 -30.26 2.54 -1.64
N ALA A 57 -29.73 3.77 -1.77
CA ALA A 57 -30.45 4.99 -1.45
C ALA A 57 -31.59 5.26 -2.42
N ALA A 58 -31.45 4.96 -3.72
CA ALA A 58 -32.49 5.05 -4.71
C ALA A 58 -33.63 4.01 -4.49
N ALA A 59 -33.29 2.81 -4.01
CA ALA A 59 -34.26 1.77 -3.69
C ALA A 59 -35.06 2.07 -2.41
N ALA A 60 -34.47 2.85 -1.47
CA ALA A 60 -35.12 3.22 -0.21
C ALA A 60 -35.96 4.49 -0.30
N GLY A 61 -35.73 5.37 -1.29
CA GLY A 61 -36.48 6.60 -1.50
C GLY A 61 -36.98 6.64 -2.92
N GLY A 62 -38.27 6.43 -3.14
CA GLY A 62 -38.95 6.39 -4.46
C GLY A 62 -38.82 7.65 -5.34
N GLY A 63 -37.60 8.09 -5.61
CA GLY A 63 -37.24 9.22 -6.44
C GLY A 63 -36.62 8.78 -7.77
N VAL A 64 -37.24 9.18 -8.85
CA VAL A 64 -36.76 9.00 -10.24
C VAL A 64 -35.46 9.77 -10.43
N ALA A 65 -34.34 9.10 -10.60
CA ALA A 65 -33.08 9.71 -10.98
C ALA A 65 -33.06 10.00 -12.48
N VAL A 66 -33.20 11.27 -12.85
CA VAL A 66 -32.92 11.79 -14.19
C VAL A 66 -31.49 12.36 -14.17
N GLY A 67 -30.59 11.77 -14.90
CA GLY A 67 -29.24 12.32 -15.05
C GLY A 67 -28.36 11.42 -15.89
N GLY A 68 -28.30 11.67 -17.19
CA GLY A 68 -27.39 11.02 -18.13
C GLY A 68 -25.94 11.44 -17.90
N GLY A 69 -25.04 10.49 -17.76
CA GLY A 69 -23.59 10.66 -17.75
C GLY A 69 -22.92 9.39 -18.18
N ALA A 70 -22.15 9.45 -19.25
CA ALA A 70 -21.50 8.32 -19.88
C ALA A 70 -20.59 7.54 -18.94
N GLY A 71 -20.78 6.23 -18.84
CA GLY A 71 -19.79 5.29 -18.30
C GLY A 71 -20.01 4.73 -16.91
N GLY A 72 -21.22 4.81 -16.34
CA GLY A 72 -21.53 4.24 -15.01
C GLY A 72 -21.83 2.74 -15.03
N VAL A 73 -20.92 1.92 -14.53
CA VAL A 73 -21.02 0.46 -14.41
C VAL A 73 -21.89 0.01 -13.23
N SER A 74 -22.73 0.84 -12.62
CA SER A 74 -23.26 0.49 -11.32
C SER A 74 -24.76 0.67 -11.06
N GLU A 75 -25.59 0.87 -12.05
CA GLU A 75 -27.03 0.86 -11.78
C GLU A 75 -27.49 -0.56 -11.42
N GLY A 76 -27.82 -0.76 -10.15
CA GLY A 76 -28.45 -1.99 -9.65
C GLY A 76 -27.51 -3.09 -9.18
N ARG A 77 -26.20 -2.85 -9.05
CA ARG A 77 -25.26 -3.84 -8.50
C ARG A 77 -25.06 -3.68 -7.00
N SER A 78 -25.07 -4.79 -6.29
CA SER A 78 -24.62 -4.84 -4.89
C SER A 78 -23.19 -5.38 -4.83
N LEU A 79 -22.33 -4.73 -4.04
CA LEU A 79 -21.00 -5.23 -3.72
C LEU A 79 -21.05 -6.00 -2.41
N ARG A 80 -20.48 -7.20 -2.41
CA ARG A 80 -20.21 -7.98 -1.20
C ARG A 80 -18.72 -8.24 -1.13
N GLU A 81 -18.13 -7.90 -0.01
CA GLU A 81 -16.69 -8.11 0.24
C GLU A 81 -16.52 -9.24 1.26
N ALA A 82 -15.52 -10.07 1.03
CA ALA A 82 -15.08 -11.11 1.97
C ALA A 82 -13.55 -11.09 2.03
N THR A 83 -13.02 -11.13 3.22
CA THR A 83 -11.58 -11.20 3.46
C THR A 83 -11.23 -12.60 3.96
N LEU A 84 -10.22 -13.22 3.36
CA LEU A 84 -9.65 -14.47 3.81
C LEU A 84 -8.46 -14.12 4.72
N GLU A 85 -8.56 -14.48 5.98
CA GLU A 85 -7.55 -14.10 7.00
C GLU A 85 -6.59 -15.23 7.32
N GLU A 86 -7.00 -16.49 7.06
CA GLU A 86 -6.16 -17.65 7.31
C GLU A 86 -5.32 -17.98 6.07
N PRO A 87 -3.98 -17.89 6.14
CA PRO A 87 -3.11 -18.29 5.05
C PRO A 87 -3.09 -19.82 4.91
N ILE A 88 -3.00 -20.30 3.66
CA ILE A 88 -2.91 -21.74 3.39
C ILE A 88 -1.51 -22.29 3.68
N ARG A 89 -0.48 -21.47 3.50
CA ARG A 89 0.93 -21.87 3.63
C ARG A 89 1.46 -21.88 5.04
N TYR A 90 0.92 -21.04 5.91
CA TYR A 90 1.37 -20.85 7.29
C TYR A 90 0.20 -21.03 8.25
N ALA A 91 0.48 -21.56 9.44
CA ALA A 91 -0.49 -21.59 10.51
C ALA A 91 -0.70 -20.19 11.09
N ALA A 92 -1.84 -19.97 11.74
CA ALA A 92 -2.08 -18.70 12.42
C ALA A 92 -0.98 -18.43 13.48
N GLY A 93 -0.30 -17.29 13.36
CA GLY A 93 0.80 -16.91 14.24
C GLY A 93 2.13 -17.64 13.98
N ASP A 94 2.34 -18.16 12.78
CA ASP A 94 3.59 -18.84 12.41
C ASP A 94 4.79 -17.87 12.55
N PRO A 95 5.82 -18.24 13.33
CA PRO A 95 6.98 -17.37 13.55
C PRO A 95 7.84 -17.18 12.30
N VAL A 96 7.82 -18.10 11.34
CA VAL A 96 8.56 -18.00 10.09
C VAL A 96 7.89 -16.96 9.18
N GLU A 97 6.55 -16.95 9.10
CA GLU A 97 5.81 -15.93 8.36
C GLU A 97 6.06 -14.54 8.96
N ALA A 98 5.98 -14.41 10.28
CA ALA A 98 6.26 -13.16 10.98
C ALA A 98 7.68 -12.66 10.71
N TRP A 99 8.66 -13.55 10.77
CA TRP A 99 10.05 -13.24 10.47
C TRP A 99 10.24 -12.80 9.01
N LEU A 100 9.63 -13.51 8.04
CA LEU A 100 9.70 -13.14 6.62
C LEU A 100 9.06 -11.78 6.35
N ASN A 101 7.91 -11.50 6.96
CA ASN A 101 7.25 -10.21 6.83
C ASN A 101 8.13 -9.06 7.36
N ALA A 102 8.76 -9.26 8.51
CA ALA A 102 9.68 -8.29 9.08
C ALA A 102 10.94 -8.11 8.22
N LEU A 103 11.56 -9.20 7.77
CA LEU A 103 12.78 -9.19 6.96
C LEU A 103 12.57 -8.48 5.61
N LEU A 104 11.44 -8.76 4.96
CA LEU A 104 11.11 -8.23 3.64
C LEU A 104 10.26 -6.95 3.71
N CYS A 105 10.02 -6.42 4.90
CA CYS A 105 9.17 -5.25 5.16
C CYS A 105 7.78 -5.34 4.52
N LEU A 106 7.19 -6.54 4.40
CA LEU A 106 5.92 -6.75 3.72
C LEU A 106 4.73 -6.16 4.49
N ASP A 107 4.84 -6.09 5.81
CA ASP A 107 3.84 -5.54 6.73
C ASP A 107 4.13 -4.09 7.15
N ALA A 108 5.20 -3.49 6.63
CA ALA A 108 5.69 -2.18 7.08
C ALA A 108 4.59 -1.10 7.09
N ALA A 109 3.71 -1.09 6.09
CA ALA A 109 2.62 -0.11 6.01
C ALA A 109 1.49 -0.33 7.03
N THR A 110 1.35 -1.54 7.57
CA THR A 110 0.29 -1.90 8.54
C THR A 110 0.83 -2.00 9.96
N ALA A 111 2.10 -2.35 10.12
CA ALA A 111 2.74 -2.54 11.42
C ALA A 111 3.13 -1.22 12.11
N LEU A 112 3.31 -0.13 11.34
CA LEU A 112 3.72 1.13 11.91
C LEU A 112 2.54 2.00 12.33
N PRO A 113 2.62 2.63 13.52
CA PRO A 113 1.64 3.63 13.91
C PRO A 113 1.71 4.83 12.95
N PRO A 114 0.58 5.52 12.73
CA PRO A 114 0.58 6.74 11.94
C PRO A 114 1.49 7.80 12.58
N VAL A 115 2.10 8.64 11.76
CA VAL A 115 2.89 9.79 12.23
C VAL A 115 2.00 10.68 13.11
N GLY A 116 2.45 10.94 14.33
CA GLY A 116 1.62 11.58 15.35
C GLY A 116 1.33 13.07 15.09
N SER A 117 2.21 13.78 14.38
CA SER A 117 2.07 15.21 14.07
C SER A 117 2.90 15.60 12.85
N CYS A 118 2.49 16.67 12.18
CA CYS A 118 3.33 17.34 11.18
C CYS A 118 4.02 18.53 11.87
N PRO A 119 5.32 18.43 12.20
CA PRO A 119 6.06 19.52 12.80
C PRO A 119 6.23 20.66 11.79
N HIS A 120 6.56 21.86 12.31
CA HIS A 120 6.86 22.99 11.43
C HIS A 120 8.12 22.70 10.60
N PRO A 121 8.19 23.11 9.32
CA PRO A 121 9.35 22.82 8.47
C PRO A 121 10.71 23.26 9.01
N SER A 122 10.73 24.32 9.83
CA SER A 122 11.96 24.79 10.49
C SER A 122 12.49 23.87 11.60
N GLU A 123 11.68 22.92 12.04
CA GLU A 123 12.04 21.92 13.05
C GLU A 123 12.44 20.58 12.42
N CYS A 124 12.35 20.51 11.08
CA CYS A 124 12.67 19.30 10.32
C CYS A 124 14.07 19.41 9.76
N GLU A 125 14.79 18.29 9.73
CA GLU A 125 16.13 18.21 9.19
C GLU A 125 16.23 17.12 8.12
N LEU A 126 16.97 17.41 7.04
CA LEU A 126 17.23 16.47 5.95
C LEU A 126 18.54 15.74 6.22
N TYR A 127 18.49 14.42 6.22
CA TYR A 127 19.63 13.55 6.41
C TYR A 127 19.92 12.70 5.19
N HIS A 128 21.20 12.55 4.85
CA HIS A 128 21.67 11.49 3.97
C HIS A 128 21.87 10.22 4.81
N VAL A 129 21.22 9.15 4.42
CA VAL A 129 21.27 7.89 5.16
C VAL A 129 22.50 7.10 4.75
N ASP A 130 23.30 6.70 5.72
CA ASP A 130 24.36 5.73 5.50
C ASP A 130 23.74 4.35 5.24
N ARG A 131 23.95 3.87 4.03
CA ARG A 131 23.34 2.61 3.55
C ARG A 131 23.89 1.41 4.32
N ASP A 132 25.19 1.36 4.59
CA ASP A 132 25.82 0.24 5.27
C ASP A 132 25.33 0.14 6.73
N ALA A 133 25.13 1.30 7.37
CA ALA A 133 24.51 1.36 8.69
C ALA A 133 23.02 0.96 8.64
N LEU A 134 22.27 1.35 7.59
CA LEU A 134 20.85 1.01 7.45
C LEU A 134 20.64 -0.50 7.29
N PHE A 135 21.50 -1.17 6.53
CA PHE A 135 21.43 -2.60 6.26
C PHE A 135 22.37 -3.45 7.13
N SER A 136 22.75 -2.93 8.30
CA SER A 136 23.68 -3.61 9.23
C SER A 136 23.04 -4.72 10.07
N TYR A 137 21.76 -5.01 9.88
CA TYR A 137 20.98 -5.98 10.68
C TYR A 137 20.90 -5.64 12.19
N HIS A 138 21.14 -4.37 12.53
CA HIS A 138 20.94 -3.90 13.88
C HIS A 138 19.46 -3.57 14.11
N SER A 139 18.91 -3.90 15.26
CA SER A 139 17.47 -3.74 15.55
C SER A 139 16.92 -2.32 15.33
N ALA A 140 17.72 -1.29 15.67
CA ALA A 140 17.32 0.10 15.42
C ALA A 140 17.34 0.44 13.93
N SER A 141 18.32 -0.07 13.17
CA SER A 141 18.40 0.11 11.71
C SER A 141 17.24 -0.58 11.00
N GLU A 142 16.90 -1.79 11.41
CA GLU A 142 15.74 -2.52 10.87
C GLU A 142 14.43 -1.79 11.14
N ALA A 143 14.22 -1.30 12.37
CA ALA A 143 13.05 -0.53 12.71
C ALA A 143 12.97 0.80 11.93
N PHE A 144 14.11 1.42 11.65
CA PHE A 144 14.18 2.62 10.82
C PHE A 144 13.89 2.30 9.35
N LEU A 145 14.47 1.22 8.82
CA LEU A 145 14.22 0.74 7.46
C LEU A 145 12.74 0.47 7.23
N GLN A 146 12.05 -0.18 8.16
CA GLN A 146 10.61 -0.40 8.07
C GLN A 146 9.82 0.89 7.95
N ARG A 147 10.20 1.97 8.66
CA ARG A 147 9.56 3.29 8.53
C ARG A 147 9.78 3.90 7.14
N VAL A 148 11.00 3.79 6.62
CA VAL A 148 11.34 4.27 5.27
C VAL A 148 10.51 3.53 4.22
N ILE A 149 10.47 2.21 4.30
CA ILE A 149 9.71 1.38 3.35
C ILE A 149 8.20 1.62 3.47
N ALA A 150 7.68 1.83 4.68
CA ALA A 150 6.26 2.16 4.87
C ALA A 150 5.84 3.42 4.10
N LEU A 151 6.67 4.46 4.08
CA LEU A 151 6.40 5.67 3.30
C LEU A 151 6.47 5.41 1.79
N CYS A 152 7.45 4.62 1.34
CA CYS A 152 7.55 4.23 -0.06
C CYS A 152 6.30 3.47 -0.52
N VAL A 153 5.83 2.51 0.27
CA VAL A 153 4.61 1.74 -0.01
C VAL A 153 3.36 2.61 0.04
N ALA A 154 3.27 3.54 1.01
CA ALA A 154 2.12 4.43 1.15
C ALA A 154 1.98 5.41 -0.03
N SER A 155 3.09 5.78 -0.66
CA SER A 155 3.10 6.66 -1.84
C SER A 155 2.78 5.96 -3.16
N HIS A 156 2.24 4.75 -3.13
CA HIS A 156 1.94 3.89 -4.29
C HIS A 156 3.19 3.37 -5.04
N TYR A 157 4.34 3.43 -4.41
CA TYR A 157 5.53 2.83 -4.98
C TYR A 157 5.45 1.31 -4.84
N LYS A 158 5.65 0.62 -5.96
CA LYS A 158 5.73 -0.84 -5.96
C LYS A 158 7.00 -1.23 -5.20
N ASN A 159 6.83 -1.88 -4.05
CA ASN A 159 7.95 -2.40 -3.28
C ASN A 159 7.98 -3.93 -3.41
N SER A 160 8.99 -4.44 -4.07
CA SER A 160 9.27 -5.87 -4.15
C SER A 160 10.53 -6.20 -3.33
N PRO A 161 10.76 -7.45 -2.96
CA PRO A 161 12.02 -7.87 -2.35
C PRO A 161 13.25 -7.49 -3.17
N ASN A 162 13.12 -7.45 -4.51
CA ASN A 162 14.19 -7.01 -5.40
C ASN A 162 14.48 -5.51 -5.25
N ASP A 163 13.47 -4.68 -5.02
CA ASP A 163 13.67 -3.23 -4.80
C ASP A 163 14.42 -2.99 -3.49
N LEU A 164 14.12 -3.77 -2.45
CA LEU A 164 14.83 -3.73 -1.17
C LEU A 164 16.30 -4.15 -1.35
N GLN A 165 16.55 -5.24 -2.08
CA GLN A 165 17.90 -5.69 -2.40
C GLN A 165 18.64 -4.65 -3.25
N LEU A 166 17.99 -4.06 -4.24
CA LEU A 166 18.58 -3.00 -5.06
C LEU A 166 18.94 -1.77 -4.22
N MET A 167 18.13 -1.41 -3.25
CA MET A 167 18.42 -0.32 -2.31
C MET A 167 19.65 -0.63 -1.45
N SER A 168 19.87 -1.90 -1.06
CA SER A 168 21.04 -2.30 -0.28
C SER A 168 22.32 -2.37 -1.11
N ASP A 169 22.24 -2.87 -2.35
CA ASP A 169 23.42 -3.30 -3.09
C ASP A 169 23.87 -2.31 -4.16
N ALA A 170 22.96 -1.48 -4.71
CA ALA A 170 23.30 -0.60 -5.82
C ALA A 170 24.14 0.62 -5.37
N PRO A 171 25.40 0.74 -5.80
CA PRO A 171 26.31 1.80 -5.31
C PRO A 171 25.92 3.21 -5.75
N SER A 172 25.15 3.33 -6.86
CA SER A 172 24.67 4.61 -7.38
C SER A 172 23.43 5.14 -6.66
N HIS A 173 22.80 4.34 -5.80
CA HIS A 173 21.62 4.74 -5.06
C HIS A 173 22.00 5.48 -3.78
N GLN A 174 21.36 6.62 -3.57
CA GLN A 174 21.47 7.42 -2.36
C GLN A 174 20.09 7.61 -1.77
N LEU A 175 20.01 7.52 -0.45
CA LEU A 175 18.77 7.65 0.29
C LEU A 175 18.84 8.90 1.17
N PHE A 176 17.83 9.76 1.06
CA PHE A 176 17.65 10.93 1.90
C PHE A 176 16.33 10.82 2.65
N VAL A 177 16.31 11.23 3.90
CA VAL A 177 15.13 11.24 4.75
C VAL A 177 14.96 12.60 5.40
N LEU A 178 13.73 13.07 5.43
CA LEU A 178 13.33 14.23 6.22
C LEU A 178 12.84 13.71 7.58
N LEU A 179 13.49 14.10 8.64
CA LEU A 179 13.11 13.75 10.01
C LEU A 179 12.41 14.92 10.69
N GLY A 180 11.44 14.60 11.52
CA GLY A 180 10.91 15.55 12.50
C GLY A 180 11.93 15.84 13.59
N PRO A 181 11.56 16.65 14.62
CA PRO A 181 12.46 17.00 15.71
C PRO A 181 13.10 15.77 16.34
N VAL A 182 14.44 15.76 16.36
CA VAL A 182 15.22 14.63 16.91
C VAL A 182 15.58 14.93 18.35
N ASP A 183 15.05 14.17 19.29
CA ASP A 183 15.49 14.19 20.68
C ASP A 183 16.53 13.10 20.89
N VAL A 184 17.80 13.51 20.95
CA VAL A 184 18.94 12.59 21.19
C VAL A 184 18.90 11.88 22.55
N ASN A 185 18.12 12.42 23.50
CA ASN A 185 17.98 11.80 24.82
C ASN A 185 16.78 10.84 24.91
N ALA A 186 15.90 10.87 23.89
CA ALA A 186 14.78 9.95 23.84
C ALA A 186 15.23 8.60 23.27
N ALA A 187 14.92 7.52 23.96
CA ALA A 187 15.13 6.14 23.46
C ALA A 187 14.09 5.77 22.37
N LYS A 188 13.75 6.72 21.50
CA LYS A 188 12.74 6.56 20.44
C LYS A 188 13.36 6.99 19.12
N LEU A 189 13.13 6.18 18.08
CA LEU A 189 13.51 6.56 16.71
C LEU A 189 12.71 7.79 16.28
N PRO A 190 13.34 8.76 15.58
CA PRO A 190 12.66 9.94 15.07
C PRO A 190 11.59 9.56 14.03
N ASP A 191 10.58 10.40 13.88
CA ASP A 191 9.55 10.19 12.88
C ASP A 191 10.09 10.56 11.50
N VAL A 192 10.00 9.64 10.55
CA VAL A 192 10.37 9.86 9.15
C VAL A 192 9.17 10.48 8.44
N LEU A 193 9.34 11.70 7.94
CA LEU A 193 8.27 12.49 7.32
C LEU A 193 8.27 12.37 5.79
N ALA A 194 9.44 12.28 5.19
CA ALA A 194 9.60 12.07 3.76
C ALA A 194 10.85 11.25 3.45
N VAL A 195 10.82 10.58 2.31
CA VAL A 195 11.93 9.77 1.80
C VAL A 195 12.17 10.15 0.34
N VAL A 196 13.44 10.34 -0.03
CA VAL A 196 13.86 10.56 -1.41
C VAL A 196 14.96 9.56 -1.73
N GLN A 197 14.74 8.75 -2.74
CA GLN A 197 15.74 7.86 -3.31
C GLN A 197 16.26 8.45 -4.61
N LEU A 198 17.56 8.63 -4.72
CA LEU A 198 18.24 9.11 -5.92
C LEU A 198 19.08 7.99 -6.52
N ALA A 199 19.08 7.90 -7.84
CA ALA A 199 19.99 7.07 -8.59
C ALA A 199 20.76 7.95 -9.58
N HIS A 200 22.07 7.85 -9.58
CA HIS A 200 22.91 8.56 -10.57
C HIS A 200 22.83 7.81 -11.91
N GLU A 201 22.36 8.47 -12.94
CA GLU A 201 22.54 7.98 -14.31
C GLU A 201 24.01 8.20 -14.71
N VAL A 202 24.69 7.12 -15.04
CA VAL A 202 26.03 7.17 -15.66
C VAL A 202 25.80 7.13 -17.16
N ASN A 203 26.09 8.25 -17.82
CA ASN A 203 26.11 8.33 -19.28
C ASN A 203 27.35 7.63 -19.84
#